data_5dcca430de6590d13d833f9df77b2b56
#
_entry.id   5dcca430de6590d13d833f9df77b2b56
#
_cell.length_a   1.000
_cell.length_b   1.000
_cell.length_c   1.000
_cell.angle_alpha   90.00
_cell.angle_beta   90.00
_cell.angle_gamma   90.00
#
_symmetry.space_group_name_H-M   'P 1'
#
loop_
_entity.id
_entity.type
_entity.pdbx_description
1 polymer ?
#
loop_
_entity_poly.entity_id
_entity_poly.type
_entity_poly.pdbx_seq_one_letter_code
_entity_poly.pdbx_strand_id
1 'polypeptide(L)'
;MAKLPDLEALAIFAKVAETQSFSRAGEALGLSKATVSKAVSRLEERLGTTLLHRTSRRFALTETGRQLAARAAAMTAEAESAECEAMDQAVSPRGLVRLAVPMSFGMAYVAPALPEFLARHPDVSVDLHLSDEVIDLVGGGFDCALRIAALPDSSLTARRLRAVRRCIVASPSYLAQRGRPVRPEDLERHSCLGYAYLPTANSWRLTNVATGEEATVRLNGPLRANNADALTHAVLAGLGIAEQPDFIHWKDVAEGRLEPILTDWSLPPISLHLVSPGGGGPRPARVSALMDFLAARFAAPLWPGDKVE
;
A
#
# COMPACT_ATOMS: atom_id res chain seq x y z
N MET A 1 17.37 -33.35 24.84
CA MET A 1 17.87 -31.97 24.66
C MET A 1 17.21 -31.40 23.43
N ALA A 2 16.55 -30.25 23.54
CA ALA A 2 15.97 -29.58 22.37
C ALA A 2 17.13 -29.10 21.45
N LYS A 3 17.18 -29.63 20.24
CA LYS A 3 18.12 -29.18 19.20
C LYS A 3 17.68 -27.78 18.74
N LEU A 4 18.60 -26.81 18.73
CA LEU A 4 18.35 -25.48 18.16
C LEU A 4 17.79 -25.57 16.72
N PRO A 5 16.91 -24.65 16.30
CA PRO A 5 16.46 -24.58 14.92
C PRO A 5 17.65 -24.41 13.95
N ASP A 6 17.51 -24.94 12.75
CA ASP A 6 18.50 -24.76 11.68
C ASP A 6 18.19 -23.42 10.97
N LEU A 7 18.63 -22.31 11.56
CA LEU A 7 18.34 -20.96 11.07
C LEU A 7 18.92 -20.72 9.68
N GLU A 8 20.10 -21.30 9.38
CA GLU A 8 20.71 -21.21 8.06
C GLU A 8 19.82 -21.85 6.97
N ALA A 9 19.35 -23.08 7.24
CA ALA A 9 18.49 -23.77 6.28
C ALA A 9 17.11 -23.09 6.14
N LEU A 10 16.60 -22.46 7.20
CA LEU A 10 15.36 -21.67 7.14
C LEU A 10 15.56 -20.41 6.27
N ALA A 11 16.67 -19.69 6.43
CA ALA A 11 16.98 -18.50 5.61
C ALA A 11 17.17 -18.87 4.13
N ILE A 12 17.90 -19.95 3.85
CA ILE A 12 18.06 -20.48 2.49
C ILE A 12 16.70 -20.87 1.90
N PHE A 13 15.84 -21.54 2.66
CA PHE A 13 14.50 -21.93 2.20
C PHE A 13 13.63 -20.71 1.92
N ALA A 14 13.65 -19.67 2.77
CA ALA A 14 12.93 -18.43 2.53
C ALA A 14 13.35 -17.79 1.19
N LYS A 15 14.65 -17.74 0.90
CA LYS A 15 15.17 -17.21 -0.38
C LYS A 15 14.77 -18.08 -1.57
N VAL A 16 14.74 -19.40 -1.43
CA VAL A 16 14.24 -20.32 -2.48
C VAL A 16 12.75 -20.09 -2.75
N ALA A 17 11.95 -19.88 -1.71
CA ALA A 17 10.52 -19.59 -1.85
C ALA A 17 10.28 -18.25 -2.55
N GLU A 18 11.03 -17.21 -2.18
CA GLU A 18 10.97 -15.88 -2.78
C GLU A 18 11.34 -15.91 -4.26
N THR A 19 12.49 -16.49 -4.59
CA THR A 19 13.01 -16.50 -5.97
C THR A 19 12.34 -17.55 -6.87
N GLN A 20 11.61 -18.50 -6.27
CA GLN A 20 11.03 -19.67 -6.93
C GLN A 20 12.06 -20.47 -7.76
N SER A 21 13.35 -20.46 -7.34
CA SER A 21 14.44 -21.07 -8.08
C SER A 21 15.65 -21.32 -7.17
N PHE A 22 16.12 -22.57 -7.14
CA PHE A 22 17.35 -22.95 -6.42
C PHE A 22 18.61 -22.25 -6.95
N SER A 23 18.67 -22.02 -8.27
CA SER A 23 19.82 -21.34 -8.88
C SER A 23 19.84 -19.87 -8.52
N ARG A 24 18.71 -19.16 -8.67
CA ARG A 24 18.58 -17.74 -8.31
C ARG A 24 18.79 -17.50 -6.82
N ALA A 25 18.27 -18.39 -5.97
CA ALA A 25 18.53 -18.32 -4.54
C ALA A 25 20.03 -18.49 -4.21
N GLY A 26 20.71 -19.43 -4.89
CA GLY A 26 22.15 -19.60 -4.74
C GLY A 26 22.93 -18.36 -5.17
N GLU A 27 22.61 -17.79 -6.32
CA GLU A 27 23.23 -16.54 -6.80
C GLU A 27 23.02 -15.39 -5.79
N ALA A 28 21.79 -15.23 -5.29
CA ALA A 28 21.44 -14.18 -4.32
C ALA A 28 22.18 -14.34 -2.97
N LEU A 29 22.47 -15.58 -2.56
CA LEU A 29 23.13 -15.88 -1.29
C LEU A 29 24.65 -16.16 -1.43
N GLY A 30 25.22 -16.09 -2.64
CA GLY A 30 26.61 -16.46 -2.89
C GLY A 30 26.90 -17.96 -2.68
N LEU A 31 25.89 -18.82 -2.83
CA LEU A 31 25.97 -20.26 -2.61
C LEU A 31 25.80 -21.05 -3.92
N SER A 32 26.40 -22.26 -3.95
CA SER A 32 26.13 -23.16 -5.07
C SER A 32 24.70 -23.70 -5.02
N LYS A 33 24.11 -23.98 -6.20
CA LYS A 33 22.79 -24.63 -6.31
C LYS A 33 22.74 -25.94 -5.50
N ALA A 34 23.86 -26.70 -5.48
CA ALA A 34 23.96 -27.95 -4.73
C ALA A 34 23.87 -27.72 -3.24
N THR A 35 24.52 -26.68 -2.72
CA THR A 35 24.47 -26.26 -1.30
C THR A 35 23.04 -25.88 -0.90
N VAL A 36 22.39 -25.05 -1.70
CA VAL A 36 21.00 -24.63 -1.49
C VAL A 36 20.05 -25.83 -1.47
N SER A 37 20.18 -26.76 -2.45
CA SER A 37 19.35 -27.97 -2.50
C SER A 37 19.55 -28.87 -1.28
N LYS A 38 20.81 -29.05 -0.85
CA LYS A 38 21.16 -29.86 0.33
C LYS A 38 20.59 -29.26 1.63
N ALA A 39 20.67 -27.93 1.77
CA ALA A 39 20.11 -27.25 2.95
C ALA A 39 18.59 -27.41 3.03
N VAL A 40 17.87 -27.25 1.92
CA VAL A 40 16.41 -27.46 1.89
C VAL A 40 16.05 -28.92 2.18
N SER A 41 16.76 -29.89 1.59
CA SER A 41 16.53 -31.32 1.89
C SER A 41 16.76 -31.65 3.35
N ARG A 42 17.84 -31.15 3.96
CA ARG A 42 18.13 -31.27 5.38
C ARG A 42 17.02 -30.69 6.26
N LEU A 43 16.44 -29.55 5.84
CA LEU A 43 15.32 -28.95 6.54
C LEU A 43 14.06 -29.81 6.45
N GLU A 44 13.73 -30.35 5.27
CA GLU A 44 12.59 -31.27 5.06
C GLU A 44 12.72 -32.54 5.90
N GLU A 45 13.91 -33.16 5.90
CA GLU A 45 14.21 -34.33 6.74
C GLU A 45 14.03 -34.04 8.22
N ARG A 46 14.54 -32.89 8.69
CA ARG A 46 14.44 -32.49 10.09
C ARG A 46 13.01 -32.25 10.53
N LEU A 47 12.18 -31.66 9.66
CA LEU A 47 10.77 -31.36 9.93
C LEU A 47 9.83 -32.56 9.68
N GLY A 48 10.36 -33.61 9.02
CA GLY A 48 9.55 -34.79 8.67
C GLY A 48 8.45 -34.49 7.64
N THR A 49 8.57 -33.42 6.88
CA THR A 49 7.57 -32.99 5.90
C THR A 49 8.21 -32.37 4.66
N THR A 50 7.52 -32.49 3.52
CA THR A 50 7.96 -31.84 2.27
C THR A 50 7.46 -30.40 2.23
N LEU A 51 8.36 -29.50 1.88
CA LEU A 51 8.08 -28.06 1.74
C LEU A 51 7.85 -27.66 0.28
N LEU A 52 8.37 -28.48 -0.65
CA LEU A 52 8.35 -28.26 -2.08
C LEU A 52 7.78 -29.48 -2.83
N HIS A 53 6.91 -29.24 -3.80
CA HIS A 53 6.52 -30.27 -4.77
C HIS A 53 7.66 -30.42 -5.80
N ARG A 54 8.39 -31.55 -5.71
CA ARG A 54 9.49 -31.86 -6.63
C ARG A 54 8.93 -32.45 -7.93
N THR A 55 8.34 -31.64 -8.79
CA THR A 55 8.05 -32.08 -10.17
C THR A 55 9.01 -31.39 -11.13
N SER A 56 9.50 -32.13 -12.13
CA SER A 56 10.52 -31.69 -13.08
C SER A 56 10.12 -30.50 -13.97
N ARG A 57 8.90 -29.98 -13.83
CA ARG A 57 8.36 -28.92 -14.70
C ARG A 57 7.84 -27.66 -14.01
N ARG A 58 7.65 -27.64 -12.67
CA ARG A 58 7.17 -26.44 -11.96
C ARG A 58 7.69 -26.41 -10.52
N PHE A 59 8.20 -25.24 -10.13
CA PHE A 59 8.45 -24.92 -8.73
C PHE A 59 7.10 -24.63 -8.05
N ALA A 60 6.76 -25.35 -6.98
CA ALA A 60 5.57 -25.07 -6.18
C ALA A 60 5.82 -25.42 -4.72
N LEU A 61 5.42 -24.51 -3.83
CA LEU A 61 5.42 -24.75 -2.38
C LEU A 61 4.22 -25.60 -1.99
N THR A 62 4.42 -26.50 -1.03
CA THR A 62 3.32 -27.14 -0.30
C THR A 62 2.61 -26.11 0.59
N GLU A 63 1.46 -26.45 1.18
CA GLU A 63 0.78 -25.58 2.16
C GLU A 63 1.69 -25.31 3.36
N THR A 64 2.31 -26.35 3.91
CA THR A 64 3.30 -26.25 4.98
C THR A 64 4.49 -25.39 4.54
N GLY A 65 4.94 -25.57 3.27
CA GLY A 65 6.01 -24.76 2.69
C GLY A 65 5.66 -23.27 2.61
N ARG A 66 4.44 -22.90 2.22
CA ARG A 66 3.98 -21.49 2.18
C ARG A 66 3.98 -20.86 3.57
N GLN A 67 3.41 -21.56 4.55
CA GLN A 67 3.35 -21.09 5.94
C GLN A 67 4.74 -20.93 6.54
N LEU A 68 5.62 -21.92 6.31
CA LEU A 68 6.99 -21.87 6.81
C LEU A 68 7.80 -20.78 6.13
N ALA A 69 7.65 -20.58 4.81
CA ALA A 69 8.38 -19.57 4.05
C ALA A 69 8.10 -18.17 4.59
N ALA A 70 6.84 -17.83 4.87
CA ALA A 70 6.47 -16.55 5.45
C ALA A 70 7.13 -16.31 6.82
N ARG A 71 7.12 -17.35 7.69
CA ARG A 71 7.76 -17.27 9.01
C ARG A 71 9.29 -17.22 8.93
N ALA A 72 9.87 -18.01 8.03
CA ALA A 72 11.32 -18.01 7.82
C ALA A 72 11.81 -16.66 7.26
N ALA A 73 11.07 -16.05 6.34
CA ALA A 73 11.37 -14.71 5.83
C ALA A 73 11.33 -13.66 6.95
N ALA A 74 10.31 -13.70 7.82
CA ALA A 74 10.22 -12.80 8.97
C ALA A 74 11.40 -12.97 9.94
N MET A 75 11.78 -14.21 10.24
CA MET A 75 12.93 -14.51 11.10
C MET A 75 14.25 -14.04 10.50
N THR A 76 14.44 -14.20 9.18
CA THR A 76 15.65 -13.72 8.50
C THR A 76 15.72 -12.20 8.53
N ALA A 77 14.62 -11.50 8.28
CA ALA A 77 14.56 -10.05 8.35
C ALA A 77 14.88 -9.52 9.76
N GLU A 78 14.41 -10.20 10.80
CA GLU A 78 14.72 -9.84 12.20
C GLU A 78 16.19 -10.09 12.54
N ALA A 79 16.75 -11.20 12.06
CA ALA A 79 18.18 -11.49 12.25
C ALA A 79 19.06 -10.48 11.52
N GLU A 80 18.74 -10.12 10.28
CA GLU A 80 19.43 -9.08 9.53
C GLU A 80 19.31 -7.70 10.21
N SER A 81 18.15 -7.41 10.81
CA SER A 81 17.96 -6.20 11.61
C SER A 81 18.89 -6.19 12.84
N ALA A 82 18.95 -7.31 13.56
CA ALA A 82 19.80 -7.44 14.74
C ALA A 82 21.31 -7.35 14.38
N GLU A 83 21.72 -7.94 13.25
CA GLU A 83 23.10 -7.81 12.75
C GLU A 83 23.42 -6.36 12.32
N CYS A 84 22.49 -5.69 11.64
CA CYS A 84 22.63 -4.27 11.31
C CYS A 84 22.77 -3.40 12.56
N GLU A 85 21.99 -3.66 13.60
CA GLU A 85 22.11 -2.95 14.87
C GLU A 85 23.46 -3.17 15.55
N ALA A 86 23.94 -4.39 15.53
CA ALA A 86 25.23 -4.74 16.12
C ALA A 86 26.42 -4.14 15.36
N MET A 87 26.26 -3.94 14.04
CA MET A 87 27.33 -3.37 13.19
C MET A 87 27.29 -1.85 13.10
N ASP A 88 26.19 -1.20 13.51
CA ASP A 88 25.92 0.17 13.14
C ASP A 88 25.80 1.14 14.31
N GLN A 89 26.89 1.40 14.99
CA GLN A 89 27.00 2.61 15.85
C GLN A 89 27.20 3.93 15.05
N ALA A 90 27.35 3.89 13.74
CA ALA A 90 27.50 5.10 12.91
C ALA A 90 27.13 4.80 11.46
N VAL A 91 25.85 5.04 11.02
CA VAL A 91 25.47 4.41 9.78
C VAL A 91 24.77 5.27 8.79
N SER A 92 25.34 5.28 7.61
CA SER A 92 24.67 5.65 6.38
C SER A 92 23.62 4.60 6.02
N PRO A 93 22.38 4.98 5.70
CA PRO A 93 21.36 4.08 5.23
C PRO A 93 21.81 3.31 3.98
N ARG A 94 21.66 1.97 3.97
CA ARG A 94 22.05 1.12 2.84
C ARG A 94 21.14 -0.10 2.67
N GLY A 95 21.02 -0.61 1.43
CA GLY A 95 20.24 -1.80 1.09
C GLY A 95 18.84 -1.51 0.58
N LEU A 96 18.04 -2.56 0.35
CA LEU A 96 16.71 -2.48 -0.25
C LEU A 96 15.65 -2.10 0.77
N VAL A 97 14.77 -1.16 0.39
CA VAL A 97 13.51 -0.83 1.08
C VAL A 97 12.34 -1.18 0.18
N ARG A 98 11.43 -2.02 0.67
CA ARG A 98 10.18 -2.36 0.00
C ARG A 98 9.05 -1.47 0.50
N LEU A 99 8.59 -0.58 -0.38
CA LEU A 99 7.58 0.43 -0.09
C LEU A 99 6.29 0.14 -0.85
N ALA A 100 5.18 -0.06 -0.13
CA ALA A 100 3.85 -0.16 -0.75
C ALA A 100 3.12 1.18 -0.66
N VAL A 101 2.43 1.59 -1.74
CA VAL A 101 1.70 2.86 -1.83
C VAL A 101 0.43 2.73 -2.65
N PRO A 102 -0.63 3.52 -2.34
CA PRO A 102 -1.80 3.63 -3.19
C PRO A 102 -1.39 4.10 -4.59
N MET A 103 -1.96 3.48 -5.63
CA MET A 103 -1.50 3.67 -7.01
C MET A 103 -1.50 5.14 -7.44
N SER A 104 -2.62 5.82 -7.36
CA SER A 104 -2.76 7.21 -7.80
C SER A 104 -1.83 8.16 -7.03
N PHE A 105 -1.77 8.03 -5.70
CA PHE A 105 -0.88 8.84 -4.87
C PHE A 105 0.59 8.51 -5.11
N GLY A 106 0.90 7.25 -5.30
CA GLY A 106 2.24 6.77 -5.62
C GLY A 106 2.78 7.36 -6.91
N MET A 107 1.99 7.32 -7.97
CA MET A 107 2.38 7.87 -9.28
C MET A 107 2.50 9.39 -9.26
N ALA A 108 1.57 10.10 -8.61
CA ALA A 108 1.52 11.55 -8.66
C ALA A 108 2.53 12.24 -7.71
N TYR A 109 2.83 11.63 -6.56
CA TYR A 109 3.56 12.33 -5.49
C TYR A 109 4.77 11.56 -4.96
N VAL A 110 4.70 10.21 -4.85
CA VAL A 110 5.81 9.42 -4.31
C VAL A 110 6.88 9.19 -5.35
N ALA A 111 6.53 8.64 -6.51
CA ALA A 111 7.50 8.35 -7.57
C ALA A 111 8.31 9.58 -8.00
N PRO A 112 7.72 10.79 -8.15
CA PRO A 112 8.50 12.01 -8.45
C PRO A 112 9.43 12.46 -7.32
N ALA A 113 9.18 12.06 -6.07
CA ALA A 113 10.01 12.41 -4.93
C ALA A 113 11.21 11.46 -4.72
N LEU A 114 11.10 10.21 -5.17
CA LEU A 114 12.16 9.20 -4.96
C LEU A 114 13.52 9.55 -5.55
N PRO A 115 13.65 10.20 -6.73
CA PRO A 115 14.97 10.59 -7.24
C PRO A 115 15.76 11.49 -6.28
N GLU A 116 15.07 12.42 -5.59
CA GLU A 116 15.70 13.28 -4.58
C GLU A 116 16.20 12.46 -3.38
N PHE A 117 15.39 11.50 -2.91
CA PHE A 117 15.77 10.60 -1.82
C PHE A 117 16.99 9.74 -2.19
N LEU A 118 16.95 9.11 -3.36
CA LEU A 118 18.02 8.22 -3.83
C LEU A 118 19.33 8.97 -4.10
N ALA A 119 19.25 10.23 -4.54
CA ALA A 119 20.43 11.07 -4.68
C ALA A 119 21.10 11.40 -3.33
N ARG A 120 20.32 11.50 -2.24
CA ARG A 120 20.84 11.72 -0.87
C ARG A 120 21.35 10.44 -0.22
N HIS A 121 20.85 9.29 -0.67
CA HIS A 121 21.15 7.96 -0.10
C HIS A 121 21.53 6.98 -1.22
N PRO A 122 22.74 7.13 -1.82
CA PRO A 122 23.14 6.37 -3.01
C PRO A 122 23.27 4.86 -2.76
N ASP A 123 23.45 4.45 -1.51
CA ASP A 123 23.55 3.03 -1.12
C ASP A 123 22.17 2.40 -0.81
N VAL A 124 21.08 3.16 -0.93
CA VAL A 124 19.71 2.66 -0.75
C VAL A 124 19.10 2.38 -2.10
N SER A 125 18.39 1.25 -2.21
CA SER A 125 17.48 0.95 -3.31
C SER A 125 16.05 0.86 -2.80
N VAL A 126 15.08 1.24 -3.64
CA VAL A 126 13.65 1.21 -3.30
C VAL A 126 12.92 0.31 -4.29
N ASP A 127 12.23 -0.71 -3.76
CA ASP A 127 11.24 -1.51 -4.50
C ASP A 127 9.86 -0.90 -4.23
N LEU A 128 9.35 -0.13 -5.21
CA LEU A 128 8.09 0.59 -5.10
C LEU A 128 6.95 -0.25 -5.64
N HIS A 129 6.04 -0.66 -4.76
CA HIS A 129 4.84 -1.39 -5.13
C HIS A 129 3.61 -0.48 -5.10
N LEU A 130 2.96 -0.33 -6.25
CA LEU A 130 1.77 0.50 -6.43
C LEU A 130 0.53 -0.39 -6.45
N SER A 131 -0.33 -0.26 -5.46
CA SER A 131 -1.59 -1.01 -5.37
C SER A 131 -2.60 -0.32 -4.47
N ASP A 132 -3.87 -0.33 -4.88
CA ASP A 132 -4.97 0.15 -4.04
C ASP A 132 -5.56 -0.98 -3.17
N GLU A 133 -5.05 -2.20 -3.26
CA GLU A 133 -5.43 -3.30 -2.38
C GLU A 133 -4.88 -3.12 -0.97
N VAL A 134 -5.61 -3.64 0.01
CA VAL A 134 -5.11 -3.71 1.37
C VAL A 134 -4.05 -4.81 1.46
N ILE A 135 -2.78 -4.40 1.39
CA ILE A 135 -1.64 -5.30 1.41
C ILE A 135 -1.33 -5.72 2.86
N ASP A 136 -1.12 -7.01 3.07
CA ASP A 136 -0.50 -7.52 4.28
C ASP A 136 1.00 -7.17 4.25
N LEU A 137 1.41 -6.20 5.06
CA LEU A 137 2.81 -5.73 5.08
C LEU A 137 3.77 -6.82 5.55
N VAL A 138 3.37 -7.59 6.55
CA VAL A 138 4.23 -8.64 7.14
C VAL A 138 4.33 -9.83 6.20
N GLY A 139 3.20 -10.37 5.77
CA GLY A 139 3.16 -11.52 4.86
C GLY A 139 3.71 -11.21 3.47
N GLY A 140 3.62 -9.96 3.02
CA GLY A 140 4.16 -9.48 1.74
C GLY A 140 5.63 -9.08 1.79
N GLY A 141 6.26 -9.02 2.98
CA GLY A 141 7.67 -8.63 3.15
C GLY A 141 7.92 -7.16 2.86
N PHE A 142 6.95 -6.27 3.12
CA PHE A 142 7.12 -4.83 2.98
C PHE A 142 7.68 -4.21 4.27
N ASP A 143 8.65 -3.30 4.12
CA ASP A 143 9.26 -2.57 5.22
C ASP A 143 8.36 -1.44 5.72
N CYS A 144 7.67 -0.76 4.81
CA CYS A 144 6.73 0.31 5.12
C CYS A 144 5.70 0.49 4.02
N ALA A 145 4.64 1.23 4.33
CA ALA A 145 3.66 1.63 3.33
C ALA A 145 3.08 3.01 3.63
N LEU A 146 2.61 3.67 2.58
CA LEU A 146 1.64 4.75 2.69
C LEU A 146 0.23 4.17 2.55
N ARG A 147 -0.69 4.62 3.39
CA ARG A 147 -2.11 4.24 3.33
C ARG A 147 -3.01 5.46 3.42
N ILE A 148 -4.01 5.51 2.57
CA ILE A 148 -5.05 6.54 2.60
C ILE A 148 -6.34 5.86 3.06
N ALA A 149 -6.64 5.97 4.35
CA ALA A 149 -7.79 5.32 4.96
C ALA A 149 -8.15 5.96 6.31
N ALA A 150 -9.33 5.62 6.84
CA ALA A 150 -9.59 5.63 8.26
C ALA A 150 -8.97 4.35 8.83
N LEU A 151 -7.84 4.45 9.54
CA LEU A 151 -7.19 3.27 10.11
C LEU A 151 -7.90 2.90 11.43
N PRO A 152 -8.42 1.68 11.55
CA PRO A 152 -8.79 1.13 12.85
C PRO A 152 -7.51 0.78 13.64
N ASP A 153 -7.66 0.54 14.93
CA ASP A 153 -6.59 0.01 15.76
C ASP A 153 -6.04 -1.28 15.15
N SER A 154 -4.73 -1.31 14.93
CA SER A 154 -4.03 -2.45 14.30
C SER A 154 -2.68 -2.68 14.98
N SER A 155 -2.09 -3.87 14.75
CA SER A 155 -0.73 -4.19 15.20
C SER A 155 0.37 -3.43 14.45
N LEU A 156 0.01 -2.59 13.49
CA LEU A 156 0.94 -1.78 12.73
C LEU A 156 1.27 -0.49 13.48
N THR A 157 2.52 -0.06 13.40
CA THR A 157 2.89 1.30 13.83
C THR A 157 2.46 2.26 12.74
N ALA A 158 1.54 3.17 13.07
CA ALA A 158 1.01 4.16 12.14
C ALA A 158 1.37 5.58 12.58
N ARG A 159 1.90 6.39 11.65
CA ARG A 159 2.08 7.83 11.80
C ARG A 159 1.13 8.52 10.83
N ARG A 160 0.15 9.25 11.34
CA ARG A 160 -0.69 10.13 10.51
C ARG A 160 0.18 11.26 9.97
N LEU A 161 0.14 11.45 8.66
CA LEU A 161 0.88 12.52 7.98
C LEU A 161 -0.03 13.73 7.75
N ARG A 162 -1.23 13.48 7.23
CA ARG A 162 -2.19 14.53 6.88
C ARG A 162 -3.60 14.01 6.70
N ALA A 163 -4.61 14.88 6.81
CA ALA A 163 -5.96 14.62 6.35
C ALA A 163 -6.01 14.57 4.81
N VAL A 164 -6.92 13.76 4.27
CA VAL A 164 -7.23 13.71 2.84
C VAL A 164 -8.71 14.02 2.68
N ARG A 165 -8.99 15.16 2.05
CA ARG A 165 -10.35 15.57 1.78
C ARG A 165 -10.90 14.79 0.59
N ARG A 166 -12.16 14.39 0.69
CA ARG A 166 -12.90 13.76 -0.40
C ARG A 166 -14.04 14.66 -0.83
N CYS A 167 -14.28 14.71 -2.12
CA CYS A 167 -15.37 15.46 -2.70
C CYS A 167 -16.22 14.56 -3.61
N ILE A 168 -17.47 14.87 -3.73
CA ILE A 168 -18.33 14.32 -4.78
C ILE A 168 -18.21 15.25 -5.98
N VAL A 169 -17.82 14.72 -7.13
CA VAL A 169 -17.54 15.51 -8.34
C VAL A 169 -18.33 15.00 -9.54
N ALA A 170 -18.68 15.90 -10.42
CA ALA A 170 -19.30 15.62 -11.70
C ALA A 170 -18.76 16.57 -12.78
N SER A 171 -18.87 16.21 -14.06
CA SER A 171 -18.57 17.14 -15.14
C SER A 171 -19.74 18.10 -15.37
N PRO A 172 -19.45 19.37 -15.80
CA PRO A 172 -20.49 20.33 -16.16
C PRO A 172 -21.47 19.78 -17.19
N SER A 173 -20.99 19.02 -18.16
CA SER A 173 -21.82 18.41 -19.21
C SER A 173 -22.83 17.40 -18.66
N TYR A 174 -22.42 16.59 -17.69
CA TYR A 174 -23.33 15.66 -17.00
C TYR A 174 -24.41 16.42 -16.23
N LEU A 175 -23.99 17.45 -15.46
CA LEU A 175 -24.93 18.26 -14.67
C LEU A 175 -25.93 19.03 -15.54
N ALA A 176 -25.49 19.51 -16.70
CA ALA A 176 -26.41 20.16 -17.66
C ALA A 176 -27.45 19.22 -18.22
N GLN A 177 -27.15 17.95 -18.42
CA GLN A 177 -28.06 16.95 -18.96
C GLN A 177 -28.98 16.32 -17.90
N ARG A 178 -28.48 16.09 -16.70
CA ARG A 178 -29.14 15.30 -15.66
C ARG A 178 -29.63 16.11 -14.47
N GLY A 179 -29.31 17.41 -14.44
CA GLY A 179 -29.57 18.29 -13.29
C GLY A 179 -28.47 18.18 -12.22
N ARG A 180 -28.46 19.16 -11.33
CA ARG A 180 -27.53 19.21 -10.20
C ARG A 180 -28.21 18.65 -8.95
N PRO A 181 -27.68 17.61 -8.30
CA PRO A 181 -28.21 17.16 -7.02
C PRO A 181 -28.00 18.23 -5.95
N VAL A 182 -29.02 18.51 -5.16
CA VAL A 182 -29.06 19.50 -4.08
C VAL A 182 -29.01 18.81 -2.72
N ARG A 183 -29.55 17.61 -2.63
CA ARG A 183 -29.58 16.77 -1.43
C ARG A 183 -28.99 15.38 -1.73
N PRO A 184 -28.48 14.67 -0.72
CA PRO A 184 -27.95 13.31 -0.92
C PRO A 184 -28.93 12.35 -1.60
N GLU A 185 -30.24 12.43 -1.29
CA GLU A 185 -31.27 11.56 -1.84
C GLU A 185 -31.41 11.73 -3.37
N ASP A 186 -31.08 12.91 -3.90
CA ASP A 186 -31.12 13.15 -5.35
C ASP A 186 -30.16 12.22 -6.10
N LEU A 187 -29.06 11.80 -5.44
CA LEU A 187 -28.07 10.90 -6.03
C LEU A 187 -28.65 9.54 -6.45
N GLU A 188 -29.76 9.11 -5.86
CA GLU A 188 -30.45 7.87 -6.26
C GLU A 188 -30.94 7.89 -7.72
N ARG A 189 -31.13 9.10 -8.27
CA ARG A 189 -31.55 9.32 -9.66
C ARG A 189 -30.40 9.58 -10.60
N HIS A 190 -29.18 9.59 -10.07
CA HIS A 190 -27.95 9.83 -10.82
C HIS A 190 -27.14 8.56 -11.01
N SER A 191 -26.30 8.52 -12.05
CA SER A 191 -25.29 7.50 -12.22
C SER A 191 -24.13 7.77 -11.25
N CYS A 192 -24.04 7.00 -10.16
CA CYS A 192 -22.97 7.10 -9.18
C CYS A 192 -21.92 6.03 -9.42
N LEU A 193 -20.71 6.44 -9.79
CA LEU A 193 -19.60 5.54 -10.10
C LEU A 193 -18.93 5.05 -8.82
N GLY A 194 -18.73 3.73 -8.69
CA GLY A 194 -18.31 3.10 -7.45
C GLY A 194 -16.81 2.85 -7.37
N TYR A 195 -16.20 3.16 -6.22
CA TYR A 195 -14.85 2.72 -5.90
C TYR A 195 -14.90 1.38 -5.16
N ALA A 196 -14.13 0.39 -5.66
CA ALA A 196 -14.28 -1.01 -5.27
C ALA A 196 -13.83 -1.31 -3.82
N TYR A 197 -12.89 -0.54 -3.29
CA TYR A 197 -12.31 -0.77 -1.96
C TYR A 197 -12.91 0.09 -0.85
N LEU A 198 -14.04 0.76 -1.10
CA LEU A 198 -14.77 1.40 -0.01
C LEU A 198 -15.37 0.34 0.93
N PRO A 199 -15.30 0.54 2.26
CA PRO A 199 -15.90 -0.37 3.24
C PRO A 199 -17.39 -0.62 3.01
N THR A 200 -18.09 0.39 2.47
CA THR A 200 -19.50 0.35 2.08
C THR A 200 -19.61 0.35 0.55
N ALA A 201 -19.18 -0.73 -0.07
CA ALA A 201 -18.95 -0.84 -1.53
C ALA A 201 -20.08 -0.32 -2.43
N ASN A 202 -21.30 -0.17 -1.93
CA ASN A 202 -22.48 0.24 -2.70
C ASN A 202 -23.23 1.40 -2.05
N SER A 203 -22.65 2.14 -1.11
CA SER A 203 -23.29 3.30 -0.50
C SER A 203 -22.32 4.36 -0.07
N TRP A 204 -22.71 5.62 -0.18
CA TRP A 204 -22.01 6.74 0.43
C TRP A 204 -22.74 7.16 1.69
N ARG A 205 -21.98 7.32 2.78
CA ARG A 205 -22.45 7.97 4.00
C ARG A 205 -22.03 9.42 3.95
N LEU A 206 -22.97 10.33 4.15
CA LEU A 206 -22.80 11.77 4.09
C LEU A 206 -23.26 12.40 5.40
N THR A 207 -22.56 13.39 5.88
CA THR A 207 -22.97 14.17 7.06
C THR A 207 -23.00 15.64 6.69
N ASN A 208 -24.13 16.31 6.94
CA ASN A 208 -24.25 17.74 6.72
C ASN A 208 -23.35 18.49 7.72
N VAL A 209 -22.48 19.35 7.19
CA VAL A 209 -21.46 20.04 7.98
C VAL A 209 -22.05 21.01 8.99
N ALA A 210 -23.21 21.64 8.68
CA ALA A 210 -23.83 22.62 9.53
C ALA A 210 -24.79 22.03 10.58
N THR A 211 -25.55 20.99 10.19
CA THR A 211 -26.62 20.43 11.04
C THR A 211 -26.25 19.13 11.72
N GLY A 212 -25.23 18.42 11.22
CA GLY A 212 -24.91 17.07 11.66
C GLY A 212 -25.88 15.99 11.15
N GLU A 213 -26.82 16.34 10.27
CA GLU A 213 -27.75 15.40 9.65
C GLU A 213 -26.96 14.33 8.86
N GLU A 214 -27.29 13.07 9.06
CA GLU A 214 -26.66 11.95 8.34
C GLU A 214 -27.58 11.43 7.24
N ALA A 215 -27.01 11.14 6.08
CA ALA A 215 -27.67 10.49 4.96
C ALA A 215 -26.83 9.33 4.44
N THR A 216 -27.50 8.25 4.05
CA THR A 216 -26.83 7.12 3.39
C THR A 216 -27.50 6.89 2.04
N VAL A 217 -26.74 7.03 0.98
CA VAL A 217 -27.23 6.90 -0.40
C VAL A 217 -26.70 5.63 -1.01
N ARG A 218 -27.60 4.84 -1.57
CA ARG A 218 -27.24 3.64 -2.33
C ARG A 218 -26.74 4.05 -3.71
N LEU A 219 -25.57 3.52 -4.08
CA LEU A 219 -24.97 3.82 -5.38
C LEU A 219 -25.59 2.97 -6.48
N ASN A 220 -25.93 3.62 -7.57
CA ASN A 220 -26.42 2.97 -8.78
C ASN A 220 -25.72 3.60 -9.99
N GLY A 221 -24.84 2.86 -10.64
CA GLY A 221 -24.09 3.38 -11.78
C GLY A 221 -23.47 2.26 -12.62
N PRO A 222 -23.12 2.57 -13.88
CA PRO A 222 -22.67 1.58 -14.85
C PRO A 222 -21.20 1.15 -14.68
N LEU A 223 -20.42 1.84 -13.83
CA LEU A 223 -19.00 1.60 -13.66
C LEU A 223 -18.60 1.51 -12.19
N ARG A 224 -17.81 0.50 -11.90
CA ARG A 224 -17.10 0.33 -10.65
C ARG A 224 -15.64 0.01 -10.95
N ALA A 225 -14.71 0.70 -10.31
CA ALA A 225 -13.28 0.48 -10.50
C ALA A 225 -12.56 0.38 -9.15
N ASN A 226 -11.44 -0.32 -9.16
CA ASN A 226 -10.54 -0.44 -8.00
C ASN A 226 -9.42 0.61 -8.01
N ASN A 227 -9.47 1.56 -8.95
CA ASN A 227 -8.56 2.69 -9.03
C ASN A 227 -9.33 3.97 -9.30
N ALA A 228 -8.99 5.05 -8.60
CA ALA A 228 -9.73 6.29 -8.67
C ALA A 228 -9.48 7.09 -9.96
N ASP A 229 -8.28 6.99 -10.57
CA ASP A 229 -8.02 7.66 -11.86
C ASP A 229 -8.90 7.09 -12.98
N ALA A 230 -9.16 5.77 -12.94
CA ALA A 230 -10.08 5.16 -13.90
C ALA A 230 -11.51 5.75 -13.80
N LEU A 231 -11.95 6.09 -12.59
CA LEU A 231 -13.23 6.78 -12.38
C LEU A 231 -13.18 8.23 -12.87
N THR A 232 -12.06 8.93 -12.72
CA THR A 232 -11.90 10.32 -13.20
C THR A 232 -12.18 10.44 -14.69
N HIS A 233 -11.64 9.54 -15.50
CA HIS A 233 -11.88 9.52 -16.93
C HIS A 233 -13.37 9.38 -17.27
N ALA A 234 -14.07 8.53 -16.55
CA ALA A 234 -15.51 8.32 -16.75
C ALA A 234 -16.35 9.55 -16.32
N VAL A 235 -15.98 10.21 -15.22
CA VAL A 235 -16.65 11.44 -14.77
C VAL A 235 -16.43 12.57 -15.76
N LEU A 236 -15.21 12.76 -16.25
CA LEU A 236 -14.86 13.75 -17.27
C LEU A 236 -15.65 13.54 -18.58
N ALA A 237 -15.86 12.28 -18.96
CA ALA A 237 -16.66 11.90 -20.12
C ALA A 237 -18.18 12.08 -19.90
N GLY A 238 -18.62 12.53 -18.73
CA GLY A 238 -20.03 12.73 -18.44
C GLY A 238 -20.82 11.45 -18.16
N LEU A 239 -20.15 10.36 -17.73
CA LEU A 239 -20.82 9.10 -17.45
C LEU A 239 -21.60 9.11 -16.13
N GLY A 240 -21.19 9.96 -15.18
CA GLY A 240 -21.82 10.03 -13.87
C GLY A 240 -21.08 10.90 -12.87
N ILE A 241 -21.36 10.64 -11.61
CA ILE A 241 -20.85 11.30 -10.41
C ILE A 241 -19.92 10.33 -9.68
N ALA A 242 -18.81 10.80 -9.16
CA ALA A 242 -17.93 9.98 -8.32
C ALA A 242 -17.49 10.71 -7.04
N GLU A 243 -17.27 9.94 -5.99
CA GLU A 243 -16.55 10.35 -4.83
C GLU A 243 -15.05 10.17 -5.09
N GLN A 244 -14.26 11.21 -4.87
CA GLN A 244 -12.82 11.16 -5.11
C GLN A 244 -12.03 11.99 -4.10
N PRO A 245 -10.81 11.54 -3.75
CA PRO A 245 -9.84 12.37 -3.04
C PRO A 245 -9.46 13.62 -3.87
N ASP A 246 -9.30 14.74 -3.18
CA ASP A 246 -8.98 16.02 -3.81
C ASP A 246 -7.63 16.02 -4.56
N PHE A 247 -6.64 15.26 -4.10
CA PHE A 247 -5.35 15.15 -4.76
C PHE A 247 -5.42 14.55 -6.19
N ILE A 248 -6.53 13.90 -6.55
CA ILE A 248 -6.75 13.35 -7.89
C ILE A 248 -7.36 14.40 -8.83
N HIS A 249 -8.43 15.04 -8.36
CA HIS A 249 -9.28 15.86 -9.23
C HIS A 249 -9.00 17.38 -9.17
N TRP A 250 -8.09 17.86 -8.30
CA TRP A 250 -7.89 19.29 -8.09
C TRP A 250 -7.58 20.08 -9.37
N LYS A 251 -6.83 19.50 -10.31
CA LYS A 251 -6.54 20.10 -11.60
C LYS A 251 -7.79 20.29 -12.45
N ASP A 252 -8.59 19.23 -12.53
CA ASP A 252 -9.82 19.23 -13.31
C ASP A 252 -10.86 20.21 -12.74
N VAL A 253 -10.90 20.35 -11.43
CA VAL A 253 -11.73 21.36 -10.76
C VAL A 253 -11.18 22.77 -11.03
N ALA A 254 -9.87 22.99 -10.92
CA ALA A 254 -9.27 24.29 -11.20
C ALA A 254 -9.46 24.74 -12.65
N GLU A 255 -9.49 23.79 -13.59
CA GLU A 255 -9.72 24.04 -15.02
C GLU A 255 -11.23 24.02 -15.40
N GLY A 256 -12.13 23.83 -14.46
CA GLY A 256 -13.56 23.81 -14.69
C GLY A 256 -14.07 22.58 -15.46
N ARG A 257 -13.27 21.53 -15.58
CA ARG A 257 -13.67 20.25 -16.20
C ARG A 257 -14.51 19.40 -15.27
N LEU A 258 -14.30 19.55 -13.97
CA LEU A 258 -15.11 18.94 -12.92
C LEU A 258 -15.60 20.00 -11.96
N GLU A 259 -16.76 19.76 -11.38
CA GLU A 259 -17.35 20.60 -10.34
C GLU A 259 -17.61 19.77 -9.08
N PRO A 260 -17.21 20.24 -7.89
CA PRO A 260 -17.68 19.70 -6.64
C PRO A 260 -19.17 19.96 -6.47
N ILE A 261 -19.89 18.96 -6.01
CA ILE A 261 -21.31 19.05 -5.72
C ILE A 261 -21.59 18.61 -4.27
N LEU A 262 -22.76 18.95 -3.73
CA LEU A 262 -23.13 18.66 -2.34
C LEU A 262 -22.06 19.12 -1.35
N THR A 263 -21.51 20.32 -1.54
CA THR A 263 -20.39 20.85 -0.76
C THR A 263 -20.68 21.09 0.72
N ASP A 264 -21.99 21.15 1.08
CA ASP A 264 -22.45 21.24 2.47
C ASP A 264 -22.46 19.87 3.19
N TRP A 265 -22.13 18.81 2.46
CA TRP A 265 -22.10 17.45 2.95
C TRP A 265 -20.69 16.89 2.91
N SER A 266 -20.24 16.34 4.04
CA SER A 266 -18.93 15.72 4.18
C SER A 266 -19.03 14.19 4.12
N LEU A 267 -18.00 13.60 3.58
CA LEU A 267 -17.76 12.15 3.63
C LEU A 267 -16.97 11.78 4.89
N PRO A 268 -17.03 10.54 5.38
CA PRO A 268 -16.23 10.10 6.52
C PRO A 268 -14.75 10.44 6.34
N PRO A 269 -14.06 10.98 7.36
CA PRO A 269 -12.70 11.45 7.23
C PRO A 269 -11.73 10.29 6.95
N ILE A 270 -10.79 10.55 6.05
CA ILE A 270 -9.63 9.67 5.82
C ILE A 270 -8.35 10.48 5.94
N SER A 271 -7.25 9.79 6.17
CA SER A 271 -5.94 10.43 6.27
C SER A 271 -4.87 9.62 5.54
N LEU A 272 -3.83 10.31 5.12
CA LEU A 272 -2.59 9.69 4.68
C LEU A 272 -1.79 9.27 5.91
N HIS A 273 -1.48 8.00 5.97
CA HIS A 273 -0.69 7.39 7.03
C HIS A 273 0.57 6.75 6.46
N LEU A 274 1.65 6.90 7.19
CA LEU A 274 2.86 6.12 6.99
C LEU A 274 2.85 4.98 8.00
N VAL A 275 2.84 3.75 7.52
CA VAL A 275 2.71 2.55 8.35
C VAL A 275 3.89 1.63 8.16
N SER A 276 4.24 0.90 9.21
CA SER A 276 5.26 -0.15 9.18
C SER A 276 4.85 -1.30 10.09
N PRO A 277 5.38 -2.50 9.87
CA PRO A 277 5.17 -3.61 10.80
C PRO A 277 5.47 -3.18 12.24
N GLY A 278 4.57 -3.50 13.16
CA GLY A 278 4.77 -3.33 14.58
C GLY A 278 5.62 -4.52 15.09
N GLY A 279 6.70 -4.24 15.78
CA GLY A 279 7.51 -5.29 16.39
C GLY A 279 8.65 -4.62 17.14
N GLY A 280 8.49 -4.37 18.41
CA GLY A 280 9.36 -3.80 19.47
C GLY A 280 10.85 -3.52 19.25
N GLY A 281 11.40 -3.70 18.07
CA GLY A 281 12.80 -3.43 17.71
C GLY A 281 12.99 -2.13 16.93
N PRO A 282 14.21 -1.58 16.92
CA PRO A 282 14.55 -0.43 16.11
C PRO A 282 14.45 -0.77 14.62
N ARG A 283 13.95 0.18 13.84
CA ARG A 283 13.86 0.03 12.38
C ARG A 283 15.24 0.14 11.75
N PRO A 284 15.49 -0.60 10.66
CA PRO A 284 16.69 -0.39 9.87
C PRO A 284 16.83 1.07 9.44
N ALA A 285 18.08 1.61 9.50
CA ALA A 285 18.32 3.02 9.18
C ALA A 285 17.82 3.43 7.80
N ARG A 286 17.93 2.55 6.79
CA ARG A 286 17.38 2.77 5.45
C ARG A 286 15.87 3.00 5.43
N VAL A 287 15.12 2.24 6.25
CA VAL A 287 13.65 2.36 6.34
C VAL A 287 13.29 3.64 7.07
N SER A 288 13.96 3.94 8.18
CA SER A 288 13.77 5.20 8.93
C SER A 288 14.06 6.41 8.06
N ALA A 289 15.17 6.42 7.31
CA ALA A 289 15.53 7.50 6.40
C ALA A 289 14.46 7.75 5.32
N LEU A 290 13.94 6.69 4.69
CA LEU A 290 12.86 6.83 3.71
C LEU A 290 11.57 7.32 4.35
N MET A 291 11.20 6.78 5.51
CA MET A 291 9.99 7.20 6.23
C MET A 291 10.06 8.66 6.66
N ASP A 292 11.21 9.11 7.17
CA ASP A 292 11.41 10.51 7.57
C ASP A 292 11.42 11.46 6.38
N PHE A 293 12.03 11.06 5.27
CA PHE A 293 11.98 11.81 4.02
C PHE A 293 10.55 11.98 3.52
N LEU A 294 9.77 10.89 3.45
CA LEU A 294 8.37 10.94 3.02
C LEU A 294 7.50 11.75 3.99
N ALA A 295 7.73 11.60 5.30
CA ALA A 295 7.01 12.39 6.30
C ALA A 295 7.29 13.88 6.17
N ALA A 296 8.53 14.29 5.99
CA ALA A 296 8.91 15.67 5.76
C ALA A 296 8.34 16.21 4.42
N ARG A 297 8.42 15.41 3.37
CA ARG A 297 7.93 15.78 2.04
C ARG A 297 6.42 16.01 2.02
N PHE A 298 5.66 15.17 2.73
CA PHE A 298 4.20 15.23 2.73
C PHE A 298 3.61 16.06 3.89
N ALA A 299 4.43 16.69 4.71
CA ALA A 299 4.01 17.68 5.68
C ALA A 299 3.67 19.04 5.03
N ALA A 300 4.22 19.35 3.85
CA ALA A 300 3.93 20.56 3.12
C ALA A 300 2.72 20.39 2.17
N PRO A 301 2.05 21.48 1.76
CA PRO A 301 1.02 21.43 0.72
C PRO A 301 1.55 20.82 -0.57
N LEU A 302 0.77 19.89 -1.17
CA LEU A 302 1.16 19.17 -2.38
C LEU A 302 0.47 19.70 -3.64
N TRP A 303 -0.66 20.36 -3.49
CA TRP A 303 -1.44 20.98 -4.57
C TRP A 303 -2.06 22.31 -4.11
N PRO A 304 -2.47 23.20 -5.04
CA PRO A 304 -3.18 24.43 -4.68
C PRO A 304 -4.49 24.13 -3.93
N GLY A 305 -4.70 24.81 -2.81
CA GLY A 305 -5.87 24.60 -1.97
C GLY A 305 -5.79 23.39 -1.00
N ASP A 306 -4.67 22.72 -0.99
CA ASP A 306 -4.35 21.69 -0.02
C ASP A 306 -4.15 22.33 1.37
N LYS A 307 -5.04 22.02 2.31
CA LYS A 307 -4.95 22.48 3.70
C LYS A 307 -4.29 21.38 4.51
N VAL A 308 -3.10 21.66 5.00
CA VAL A 308 -2.40 20.82 5.99
C VAL A 308 -3.02 21.14 7.35
N GLU A 309 -3.87 20.22 7.86
CA GLU A 309 -4.41 20.24 9.21
C GLU A 309 -3.74 19.20 10.11
#